data_f259bbfd217546856687f3d06a988e87
#
_entry.id   f259bbfd217546856687f3d06a988e87
#
_cell.length_a   1.000
_cell.length_b   1.000
_cell.length_c   1.000
_cell.angle_alpha   90.00
_cell.angle_beta   90.00
_cell.angle_gamma   90.00
#
_symmetry.space_group_name_H-M   'P 1'
#
loop_
_entity.id
_entity.type
_entity.pdbx_description
1 polymer ?
#
loop_
_entity_poly.entity_id
_entity_poly.type
_entity_poly.pdbx_seq_one_letter_code
_entity_poly.pdbx_strand_id
1 'polypeptide(L)'
;MNRANIVITGFARTPMGSFQGSLSTEKAPNLGSIAIKGAIKKAGIKAEHIDDVVMGCVLPAGMGQAPARQAALGAGIPNTAGATTINKMCGSGMRAAMIAHDQLLAGSSLVTLAGGIESMSNAPYILPKVRSGLRMGHAQVQDHMFIDGLEDAYEPGRLMGAYAEATAEAYQFTREEQDHFAIRSLERAKKANEDGSFKEEMVSVTINTRTGTKEITNDEQPFSADLSKIPKLKPAFSKTGTVTAANSSSISDGAAALVMMNSEEAKKKNSIPLARIVAHATNSHDPAWFTTAPIGAIQKVLDKAGWNIKDVGLFEINEAFAVVPMAAMKDLSISPEIVNVHGGACALGHPVGTSGARIIATLIAAMHKYKVDKGVASLCIGGGEATAIALQRSY
;
A
#
# COMPACT_ATOMS: atom_id res chain seq x y z
N MET A 1 33.55 -3.54 1.52
CA MET A 1 32.83 -3.90 0.29
C MET A 1 31.86 -2.79 -0.06
N ASN A 2 32.00 -2.14 -1.21
CA ASN A 2 31.03 -1.14 -1.67
C ASN A 2 29.70 -1.88 -1.91
N ARG A 3 28.70 -1.69 -1.04
CA ARG A 3 27.36 -2.28 -1.25
C ARG A 3 26.79 -1.69 -2.54
N ALA A 4 26.33 -2.54 -3.42
CA ALA A 4 25.64 -2.10 -4.63
C ALA A 4 24.46 -1.19 -4.27
N ASN A 5 24.35 -0.04 -4.92
CA ASN A 5 23.22 0.85 -4.73
C ASN A 5 22.00 0.29 -5.48
N ILE A 6 20.99 -0.12 -4.77
CA ILE A 6 19.70 -0.55 -5.38
C ILE A 6 18.83 0.67 -5.60
N VAL A 7 18.40 0.84 -6.85
CA VAL A 7 17.62 1.99 -7.31
C VAL A 7 16.25 1.56 -7.84
N ILE A 8 15.28 2.44 -7.69
CA ILE A 8 13.97 2.37 -8.34
C ILE A 8 14.05 3.28 -9.56
N THR A 9 13.81 2.72 -10.74
CA THR A 9 13.90 3.44 -12.01
C THR A 9 12.54 3.66 -12.67
N GLY A 10 11.51 2.94 -12.22
CA GLY A 10 10.15 3.13 -12.68
C GLY A 10 9.15 2.73 -11.61
N PHE A 11 8.05 3.44 -11.56
CA PHE A 11 6.93 3.14 -10.69
C PHE A 11 5.62 3.55 -11.33
N ALA A 12 4.55 2.84 -11.00
CA ALA A 12 3.20 3.21 -11.39
C ALA A 12 2.18 2.59 -10.44
N ARG A 13 1.00 3.21 -10.34
CA ARG A 13 -0.17 2.67 -9.68
C ARG A 13 -1.43 2.87 -10.51
N THR A 14 -2.42 2.05 -10.30
CA THR A 14 -3.77 2.32 -10.78
C THR A 14 -4.43 3.41 -9.93
N PRO A 15 -5.52 4.03 -10.35
CA PRO A 15 -6.47 4.66 -9.44
C PRO A 15 -6.87 3.68 -8.35
N MET A 16 -7.22 4.19 -7.17
CA MET A 16 -7.80 3.39 -6.09
C MET A 16 -9.33 3.42 -6.24
N GLY A 17 -9.94 2.24 -6.45
CA GLY A 17 -11.38 2.07 -6.51
C GLY A 17 -11.97 1.86 -5.12
N SER A 18 -13.16 2.39 -4.89
CA SER A 18 -13.94 2.12 -3.68
C SER A 18 -14.49 0.69 -3.68
N PHE A 19 -14.87 0.19 -2.51
CA PHE A 19 -15.54 -1.10 -2.40
C PHE A 19 -16.82 -1.14 -3.27
N GLN A 20 -16.89 -2.17 -4.14
CA GLN A 20 -17.97 -2.32 -5.13
C GLN A 20 -18.10 -1.11 -6.08
N GLY A 21 -17.03 -0.32 -6.21
CA GLY A 21 -16.98 0.89 -7.03
C GLY A 21 -16.47 0.68 -8.45
N SER A 22 -15.79 1.69 -8.96
CA SER A 22 -15.38 1.80 -10.37
C SER A 22 -14.48 0.66 -10.86
N LEU A 23 -13.68 0.04 -9.99
CA LEU A 23 -12.78 -1.07 -10.33
C LEU A 23 -13.31 -2.45 -9.95
N SER A 24 -14.54 -2.56 -9.44
CA SER A 24 -15.10 -3.81 -8.92
C SER A 24 -15.24 -4.94 -9.96
N THR A 25 -15.24 -4.62 -11.25
CA THR A 25 -15.26 -5.63 -12.33
C THR A 25 -13.88 -6.19 -12.64
N GLU A 26 -12.80 -5.57 -12.12
CA GLU A 26 -11.43 -5.95 -12.43
C GLU A 26 -10.84 -6.87 -11.35
N LYS A 27 -10.24 -7.97 -11.79
CA LYS A 27 -9.49 -8.86 -10.90
C LYS A 27 -8.14 -8.24 -10.56
N ALA A 28 -7.62 -8.52 -9.37
CA ALA A 28 -6.34 -7.98 -8.93
C ALA A 28 -5.16 -8.27 -9.89
N PRO A 29 -5.01 -9.45 -10.53
CA PRO A 29 -3.96 -9.66 -11.52
C PRO A 29 -4.06 -8.75 -12.75
N ASN A 30 -5.28 -8.37 -13.18
CA ASN A 30 -5.46 -7.44 -14.31
C ASN A 30 -4.98 -6.04 -13.92
N LEU A 31 -5.39 -5.55 -12.74
CA LEU A 31 -4.90 -4.28 -12.18
C LEU A 31 -3.38 -4.28 -12.06
N GLY A 32 -2.83 -5.40 -11.58
CA GLY A 32 -1.38 -5.63 -11.51
C GLY A 32 -0.69 -5.52 -12.86
N SER A 33 -1.25 -6.13 -13.90
CA SER A 33 -0.71 -6.05 -15.26
C SER A 33 -0.63 -4.62 -15.77
N ILE A 34 -1.62 -3.80 -15.44
CA ILE A 34 -1.68 -2.38 -15.84
C ILE A 34 -0.60 -1.59 -15.11
N ALA A 35 -0.48 -1.74 -13.79
CA ALA A 35 0.55 -1.08 -12.98
C ALA A 35 1.97 -1.48 -13.41
N ILE A 36 2.19 -2.77 -13.68
CA ILE A 36 3.46 -3.31 -14.17
C ILE A 36 3.84 -2.69 -15.51
N LYS A 37 2.92 -2.66 -16.49
CA LYS A 37 3.15 -2.00 -17.79
C LYS A 37 3.55 -0.52 -17.63
N GLY A 38 2.86 0.19 -16.74
CA GLY A 38 3.17 1.58 -16.41
C GLY A 38 4.55 1.76 -15.82
N ALA A 39 4.93 0.93 -14.86
CA ALA A 39 6.24 0.98 -14.22
C ALA A 39 7.38 0.66 -15.20
N ILE A 40 7.22 -0.36 -16.05
CA ILE A 40 8.19 -0.72 -17.10
C ILE A 40 8.34 0.44 -18.11
N LYS A 41 7.22 1.01 -18.57
CA LYS A 41 7.24 2.18 -19.47
C LYS A 41 7.99 3.35 -18.84
N LYS A 42 7.75 3.66 -17.57
CA LYS A 42 8.42 4.74 -16.86
C LYS A 42 9.92 4.47 -16.65
N ALA A 43 10.29 3.22 -16.41
CA ALA A 43 11.70 2.82 -16.33
C ALA A 43 12.45 2.92 -17.67
N GLY A 44 11.74 3.05 -18.79
CA GLY A 44 12.34 3.10 -20.12
C GLY A 44 13.00 1.80 -20.57
N ILE A 45 12.58 0.65 -20.00
CA ILE A 45 13.14 -0.66 -20.32
C ILE A 45 12.10 -1.54 -21.03
N LYS A 46 12.55 -2.67 -21.59
CA LYS A 46 11.65 -3.68 -22.15
C LYS A 46 11.24 -4.68 -21.10
N ALA A 47 10.06 -5.27 -21.24
CA ALA A 47 9.55 -6.33 -20.35
C ALA A 47 10.49 -7.54 -20.28
N GLU A 48 11.21 -7.84 -21.36
CA GLU A 48 12.20 -8.93 -21.47
C GLU A 48 13.41 -8.75 -20.53
N HIS A 49 13.62 -7.57 -19.98
CA HIS A 49 14.71 -7.29 -19.05
C HIS A 49 14.36 -7.66 -17.59
N ILE A 50 13.11 -8.01 -17.31
CA ILE A 50 12.68 -8.40 -15.96
C ILE A 50 13.03 -9.87 -15.74
N ASP A 51 13.83 -10.13 -14.69
CA ASP A 51 14.25 -11.48 -14.32
C ASP A 51 13.31 -12.12 -13.31
N ASP A 52 12.76 -11.31 -12.40
CA ASP A 52 11.91 -11.78 -11.32
C ASP A 52 10.83 -10.76 -10.94
N VAL A 53 9.71 -11.25 -10.43
CA VAL A 53 8.55 -10.46 -10.02
C VAL A 53 8.10 -10.87 -8.64
N VAL A 54 7.99 -9.92 -7.72
CA VAL A 54 7.47 -10.16 -6.37
C VAL A 54 6.26 -9.25 -6.14
N MET A 55 5.07 -9.82 -5.98
CA MET A 55 3.84 -9.05 -5.76
C MET A 55 3.15 -9.45 -4.46
N GLY A 56 2.80 -8.45 -3.66
CA GLY A 56 1.94 -8.61 -2.50
C GLY A 56 0.49 -8.85 -2.91
N CYS A 57 -0.18 -9.79 -2.25
CA CYS A 57 -1.62 -10.04 -2.37
C CYS A 57 -2.10 -10.71 -1.09
N VAL A 58 -3.12 -10.16 -0.43
CA VAL A 58 -3.63 -10.67 0.84
C VAL A 58 -4.82 -11.58 0.66
N LEU A 59 -5.69 -11.29 -0.30
CA LEU A 59 -6.96 -11.95 -0.52
C LEU A 59 -6.99 -12.72 -1.86
N PRO A 60 -6.14 -13.76 -2.04
CA PRO A 60 -5.98 -14.44 -3.31
C PRO A 60 -7.04 -15.51 -3.63
N ALA A 61 -7.97 -15.79 -2.73
CA ALA A 61 -8.96 -16.85 -2.94
C ALA A 61 -9.81 -16.56 -4.19
N GLY A 62 -10.01 -17.60 -5.01
CA GLY A 62 -10.80 -17.48 -6.25
C GLY A 62 -10.11 -16.80 -7.43
N MET A 63 -8.87 -16.30 -7.28
CA MET A 63 -8.13 -15.63 -8.37
C MET A 63 -7.44 -16.62 -9.33
N GLY A 64 -7.36 -17.90 -8.99
CA GLY A 64 -6.55 -18.89 -9.70
C GLY A 64 -5.13 -18.98 -9.14
N GLN A 65 -4.30 -19.79 -9.80
CA GLN A 65 -2.92 -20.01 -9.34
C GLN A 65 -2.04 -18.78 -9.54
N ALA A 66 -1.16 -18.51 -8.56
CA ALA A 66 -0.05 -17.56 -8.67
C ALA A 66 -0.47 -16.18 -9.21
N PRO A 67 -1.22 -15.36 -8.46
CA PRO A 67 -1.67 -14.04 -8.92
C PRO A 67 -0.56 -13.13 -9.44
N ALA A 68 0.63 -13.13 -8.81
CA ALA A 68 1.80 -12.39 -9.30
C ALA A 68 2.24 -12.84 -10.71
N ARG A 69 2.20 -14.16 -10.97
CA ARG A 69 2.53 -14.71 -12.27
C ARG A 69 1.52 -14.30 -13.34
N GLN A 70 0.23 -14.30 -13.00
CA GLN A 70 -0.82 -13.84 -13.90
C GLN A 70 -0.61 -12.36 -14.26
N ALA A 71 -0.32 -11.51 -13.25
CA ALA A 71 -0.04 -10.09 -13.47
C ALA A 71 1.20 -9.87 -14.34
N ALA A 72 2.29 -10.62 -14.11
CA ALA A 72 3.51 -10.53 -14.89
C ALA A 72 3.29 -10.88 -16.37
N LEU A 73 2.68 -12.03 -16.64
CA LEU A 73 2.40 -12.49 -18.02
C LEU A 73 1.40 -11.56 -18.73
N GLY A 74 0.36 -11.10 -18.03
CA GLY A 74 -0.59 -10.12 -18.56
C GLY A 74 0.06 -8.76 -18.88
N ALA A 75 1.18 -8.44 -18.24
CA ALA A 75 1.99 -7.26 -18.54
C ALA A 75 2.96 -7.46 -19.72
N GLY A 76 3.11 -8.69 -20.22
CA GLY A 76 4.04 -9.03 -21.30
C GLY A 76 5.46 -9.36 -20.82
N ILE A 77 5.65 -9.59 -19.52
CA ILE A 77 6.92 -10.13 -18.99
C ILE A 77 7.05 -11.58 -19.50
N PRO A 78 8.23 -11.99 -19.99
CA PRO A 78 8.40 -13.31 -20.61
C PRO A 78 8.19 -14.44 -19.60
N ASN A 79 7.81 -15.61 -20.11
CA ASN A 79 7.56 -16.79 -19.29
C ASN A 79 8.83 -17.37 -18.65
N THR A 80 10.00 -16.89 -19.02
CA THR A 80 11.30 -17.22 -18.42
C THR A 80 11.56 -16.48 -17.11
N ALA A 81 10.87 -15.36 -16.85
CA ALA A 81 11.00 -14.63 -15.59
C ALA A 81 10.28 -15.38 -14.45
N GLY A 82 10.86 -15.38 -13.25
CA GLY A 82 10.21 -15.86 -12.03
C GLY A 82 9.04 -14.97 -11.59
N ALA A 83 8.11 -15.51 -10.80
CA ALA A 83 7.09 -14.67 -10.17
C ALA A 83 6.61 -15.29 -8.85
N THR A 84 6.62 -14.49 -7.79
CA THR A 84 6.24 -14.89 -6.43
C THR A 84 5.14 -13.99 -5.88
N THR A 85 4.07 -14.61 -5.39
CA THR A 85 3.04 -13.92 -4.61
C THR A 85 3.36 -14.05 -3.13
N ILE A 86 3.37 -12.92 -2.41
CA ILE A 86 3.62 -12.91 -0.97
C ILE A 86 2.46 -12.29 -0.20
N ASN A 87 2.30 -12.71 1.03
CA ASN A 87 1.36 -12.13 1.98
C ASN A 87 2.09 -11.74 3.27
N LYS A 88 2.07 -10.47 3.59
CA LYS A 88 2.44 -9.88 4.88
C LYS A 88 1.37 -8.85 5.26
N MET A 89 0.13 -9.24 5.14
CA MET A 89 -1.03 -8.36 5.38
C MET A 89 -0.84 -6.98 4.72
N CYS A 90 -1.19 -5.89 5.38
CA CYS A 90 -1.05 -4.52 4.88
C CYS A 90 0.35 -4.19 4.35
N GLY A 91 1.39 -4.85 4.86
CA GLY A 91 2.79 -4.67 4.48
C GLY A 91 3.24 -5.41 3.22
N SER A 92 2.38 -6.19 2.57
CA SER A 92 2.75 -7.09 1.46
C SER A 92 3.48 -6.37 0.32
N GLY A 93 2.95 -5.24 -0.16
CA GLY A 93 3.56 -4.49 -1.26
C GLY A 93 4.94 -3.90 -0.90
N MET A 94 5.11 -3.39 0.32
CA MET A 94 6.43 -2.91 0.76
C MET A 94 7.38 -4.08 1.01
N ARG A 95 6.89 -5.20 1.57
CA ARG A 95 7.71 -6.40 1.76
C ARG A 95 8.18 -6.97 0.43
N ALA A 96 7.39 -6.88 -0.63
CA ALA A 96 7.82 -7.23 -1.98
C ALA A 96 9.03 -6.39 -2.42
N ALA A 97 9.01 -5.07 -2.19
CA ALA A 97 10.14 -4.20 -2.48
C ALA A 97 11.38 -4.51 -1.61
N MET A 98 11.19 -4.86 -0.33
CA MET A 98 12.28 -5.27 0.56
C MET A 98 12.93 -6.59 0.09
N ILE A 99 12.14 -7.58 -0.31
CA ILE A 99 12.64 -8.86 -0.86
C ILE A 99 13.39 -8.61 -2.17
N ALA A 100 12.83 -7.83 -3.08
CA ALA A 100 13.49 -7.45 -4.33
C ALA A 100 14.84 -6.75 -4.10
N HIS A 101 14.88 -5.83 -3.13
CA HIS A 101 16.13 -5.17 -2.73
C HIS A 101 17.18 -6.20 -2.27
N ASP A 102 16.80 -7.14 -1.41
CA ASP A 102 17.74 -8.14 -0.87
C ASP A 102 18.19 -9.15 -1.95
N GLN A 103 17.31 -9.55 -2.86
CA GLN A 103 17.63 -10.40 -4.02
C GLN A 103 18.65 -9.71 -4.95
N LEU A 104 18.44 -8.42 -5.26
CA LEU A 104 19.35 -7.62 -6.09
C LEU A 104 20.70 -7.43 -5.43
N LEU A 105 20.77 -7.25 -4.10
CA LEU A 105 22.02 -7.19 -3.35
C LEU A 105 22.76 -8.54 -3.34
N ALA A 106 22.02 -9.64 -3.27
CA ALA A 106 22.55 -11.00 -3.31
C ALA A 106 22.99 -11.43 -4.72
N GLY A 107 22.60 -10.67 -5.77
CA GLY A 107 22.88 -11.03 -7.17
C GLY A 107 21.99 -12.17 -7.69
N SER A 108 20.88 -12.49 -7.03
CA SER A 108 19.94 -13.51 -7.47
C SER A 108 19.12 -13.09 -8.71
N SER A 109 19.01 -11.79 -8.94
CA SER A 109 18.41 -11.18 -10.12
C SER A 109 19.15 -9.89 -10.47
N LEU A 110 19.03 -9.40 -11.70
CA LEU A 110 19.60 -8.13 -12.16
C LEU A 110 18.55 -7.03 -12.20
N VAL A 111 17.33 -7.37 -12.61
CA VAL A 111 16.18 -6.47 -12.66
C VAL A 111 14.98 -7.18 -12.06
N THR A 112 14.46 -6.66 -10.96
CA THR A 112 13.29 -7.20 -10.27
C THR A 112 12.16 -6.20 -10.31
N LEU A 113 10.95 -6.69 -10.59
CA LEU A 113 9.74 -5.93 -10.43
C LEU A 113 9.12 -6.29 -9.07
N ALA A 114 8.87 -5.29 -8.25
CA ALA A 114 8.19 -5.44 -6.97
C ALA A 114 6.87 -4.66 -6.96
N GLY A 115 5.88 -5.12 -6.19
CA GLY A 115 4.63 -4.38 -6.13
C GLY A 115 3.59 -5.03 -5.24
N GLY A 116 2.34 -4.66 -5.46
CA GLY A 116 1.19 -5.25 -4.79
C GLY A 116 -0.08 -5.10 -5.60
N ILE A 117 -0.97 -6.04 -5.41
CA ILE A 117 -2.27 -6.15 -6.09
C ILE A 117 -3.33 -6.50 -5.05
N GLU A 118 -4.49 -5.90 -5.16
CA GLU A 118 -5.65 -6.30 -4.37
C GLU A 118 -6.95 -5.93 -5.07
N SER A 119 -7.93 -6.81 -5.00
CA SER A 119 -9.30 -6.51 -5.35
C SER A 119 -10.20 -7.03 -4.24
N MET A 120 -10.41 -6.17 -3.24
CA MET A 120 -11.22 -6.51 -2.07
C MET A 120 -12.68 -6.67 -2.45
N SER A 121 -13.14 -5.96 -3.49
CA SER A 121 -14.49 -6.11 -4.07
C SER A 121 -14.75 -7.52 -4.61
N ASN A 122 -13.71 -8.24 -5.02
CA ASN A 122 -13.81 -9.60 -5.58
C ASN A 122 -13.38 -10.69 -4.59
N ALA A 123 -13.11 -10.36 -3.34
CA ALA A 123 -12.84 -11.36 -2.30
C ALA A 123 -14.10 -12.23 -2.09
N PRO A 124 -14.01 -13.57 -2.24
CA PRO A 124 -15.19 -14.43 -2.19
C PRO A 124 -15.62 -14.73 -0.76
N TYR A 125 -16.84 -15.23 -0.63
CA TYR A 125 -17.25 -15.95 0.56
C TYR A 125 -16.74 -17.39 0.51
N ILE A 126 -16.36 -17.93 1.65
CA ILE A 126 -15.86 -19.31 1.80
C ILE A 126 -16.82 -20.14 2.62
N LEU A 127 -16.89 -21.42 2.32
CA LEU A 127 -17.70 -22.39 3.07
C LEU A 127 -16.76 -23.44 3.68
N PRO A 128 -16.41 -23.32 4.97
CA PRO A 128 -15.55 -24.28 5.68
C PRO A 128 -16.17 -25.66 5.79
N LYS A 129 -15.34 -26.69 6.02
CA LYS A 129 -15.73 -28.07 6.30
C LYS A 129 -16.48 -28.80 5.17
N VAL A 130 -16.67 -28.20 4.00
CA VAL A 130 -17.36 -28.86 2.87
C VAL A 130 -16.60 -30.09 2.41
N ARG A 131 -15.27 -30.07 2.40
CA ARG A 131 -14.42 -31.19 1.96
C ARG A 131 -14.58 -32.44 2.83
N SER A 132 -14.88 -32.29 4.11
CA SER A 132 -15.17 -33.40 5.02
C SER A 132 -16.67 -33.76 5.11
N GLY A 133 -17.51 -33.06 4.34
CA GLY A 133 -18.96 -33.20 4.31
C GLY A 133 -19.67 -32.41 5.41
N LEU A 134 -20.70 -31.67 5.02
CA LEU A 134 -21.59 -30.96 5.94
C LEU A 134 -22.66 -31.93 6.44
N ARG A 135 -22.31 -32.89 7.26
CA ARG A 135 -23.12 -34.07 7.55
C ARG A 135 -24.50 -33.79 8.13
N MET A 136 -24.61 -32.90 9.14
CA MET A 136 -25.87 -32.60 9.80
C MET A 136 -25.80 -31.22 10.48
N GLY A 137 -26.90 -30.47 10.43
CA GLY A 137 -27.00 -29.14 10.98
C GLY A 137 -26.67 -28.03 9.99
N HIS A 138 -26.70 -26.78 10.47
CA HIS A 138 -26.44 -25.60 9.67
C HIS A 138 -24.92 -25.41 9.43
N ALA A 139 -24.57 -24.82 8.25
CA ALA A 139 -23.22 -24.34 7.97
C ALA A 139 -23.23 -22.81 7.90
N GLN A 140 -22.10 -22.19 8.19
CA GLN A 140 -21.90 -20.75 8.06
C GLN A 140 -21.02 -20.45 6.85
N VAL A 141 -21.41 -19.47 6.05
CA VAL A 141 -20.59 -18.87 5.01
C VAL A 141 -19.78 -17.76 5.67
N GLN A 142 -18.47 -17.73 5.42
CA GLN A 142 -17.56 -16.74 5.99
C GLN A 142 -17.05 -15.81 4.89
N ASP A 143 -16.96 -14.53 5.18
CA ASP A 143 -16.37 -13.55 4.27
C ASP A 143 -14.84 -13.65 4.34
N HIS A 144 -14.20 -14.02 3.20
CA HIS A 144 -12.75 -14.09 3.07
C HIS A 144 -12.06 -12.78 3.42
N MET A 145 -12.66 -11.66 3.02
CA MET A 145 -12.10 -10.33 3.29
C MET A 145 -12.03 -10.04 4.81
N PHE A 146 -13.05 -10.48 5.57
CA PHE A 146 -13.07 -10.30 7.02
C PHE A 146 -12.11 -11.28 7.71
N ILE A 147 -12.28 -12.58 7.50
CA ILE A 147 -11.55 -13.61 8.26
C ILE A 147 -10.04 -13.61 7.99
N ASP A 148 -9.62 -13.29 6.76
CA ASP A 148 -8.22 -13.31 6.35
C ASP A 148 -7.60 -11.91 6.18
N GLY A 149 -8.38 -10.82 6.35
CA GLY A 149 -7.90 -9.46 6.10
C GLY A 149 -8.21 -8.42 7.17
N LEU A 150 -9.39 -8.44 7.77
CA LEU A 150 -9.87 -7.36 8.63
C LEU A 150 -10.15 -7.77 10.08
N GLU A 151 -10.25 -9.07 10.34
CA GLU A 151 -10.47 -9.66 11.67
C GLU A 151 -9.13 -10.11 12.26
N ASP A 152 -9.00 -10.01 13.59
CA ASP A 152 -7.81 -10.46 14.27
C ASP A 152 -7.75 -12.00 14.34
N ALA A 153 -6.60 -12.56 14.04
CA ALA A 153 -6.40 -14.00 14.04
C ALA A 153 -6.26 -14.60 15.46
N TYR A 154 -5.92 -13.77 16.45
CA TYR A 154 -5.68 -14.17 17.84
C TYR A 154 -6.91 -13.94 18.72
N GLU A 155 -7.74 -12.96 18.36
CA GLU A 155 -9.04 -12.67 19.00
C GLU A 155 -10.17 -12.73 17.95
N PRO A 156 -10.63 -13.92 17.52
CA PRO A 156 -11.65 -14.07 16.51
C PRO A 156 -12.92 -13.25 16.78
N GLY A 157 -13.42 -12.57 15.74
CA GLY A 157 -14.56 -11.65 15.84
C GLY A 157 -14.15 -10.20 16.18
N ARG A 158 -12.90 -9.94 16.55
CA ARG A 158 -12.41 -8.59 16.83
C ARG A 158 -11.85 -7.94 15.58
N LEU A 159 -12.47 -6.87 15.13
CA LEU A 159 -12.03 -6.14 13.95
C LEU A 159 -10.86 -5.20 14.25
N MET A 160 -10.00 -4.95 13.26
CA MET A 160 -8.83 -4.05 13.37
C MET A 160 -9.18 -2.67 13.93
N GLY A 161 -10.37 -2.15 13.65
CA GLY A 161 -10.82 -0.86 14.17
C GLY A 161 -11.04 -0.81 15.69
N ALA A 162 -11.28 -1.96 16.34
CA ALA A 162 -11.37 -2.00 17.79
C ALA A 162 -10.02 -1.74 18.48
N TYR A 163 -8.91 -2.10 17.82
CA TYR A 163 -7.56 -1.75 18.29
C TYR A 163 -7.22 -0.28 18.01
N ALA A 164 -7.78 0.30 16.93
CA ALA A 164 -7.65 1.73 16.68
C ALA A 164 -8.37 2.56 17.76
N GLU A 165 -9.53 2.11 18.27
CA GLU A 165 -10.21 2.70 19.43
C GLU A 165 -9.32 2.66 20.67
N ALA A 166 -8.70 1.49 20.97
CA ALA A 166 -7.79 1.36 22.11
C ALA A 166 -6.59 2.32 21.99
N THR A 167 -6.07 2.53 20.77
CA THR A 167 -5.01 3.50 20.52
C THR A 167 -5.49 4.93 20.71
N ALA A 168 -6.69 5.27 20.22
CA ALA A 168 -7.28 6.59 20.42
C ALA A 168 -7.43 6.91 21.91
N GLU A 169 -7.90 5.94 22.71
CA GLU A 169 -8.03 6.05 24.17
C GLU A 169 -6.66 6.23 24.82
N ALA A 170 -5.69 5.36 24.54
CA ALA A 170 -4.36 5.43 25.17
C ALA A 170 -3.60 6.72 24.86
N TYR A 171 -3.73 7.23 23.63
CA TYR A 171 -3.12 8.49 23.22
C TYR A 171 -3.98 9.73 23.53
N GLN A 172 -5.21 9.51 24.01
CA GLN A 172 -6.21 10.56 24.28
C GLN A 172 -6.51 11.42 23.03
N PHE A 173 -6.55 10.76 21.85
CA PHE A 173 -6.97 11.42 20.62
C PHE A 173 -8.49 11.59 20.63
N THR A 174 -8.93 12.84 20.54
CA THR A 174 -10.36 13.14 20.47
C THR A 174 -10.95 12.76 19.12
N ARG A 175 -12.26 12.69 19.05
CA ARG A 175 -12.98 12.49 17.80
C ARG A 175 -12.69 13.61 16.79
N GLU A 176 -12.67 14.86 17.28
CA GLU A 176 -12.42 16.04 16.47
C GLU A 176 -11.02 16.03 15.87
N GLU A 177 -10.00 15.64 16.62
CA GLU A 177 -8.62 15.54 16.12
C GLU A 177 -8.51 14.49 15.01
N GLN A 178 -9.14 13.34 15.17
CA GLN A 178 -9.16 12.27 14.18
C GLN A 178 -9.93 12.70 12.90
N ASP A 179 -11.07 13.38 13.07
CA ASP A 179 -11.84 13.88 11.94
C ASP A 179 -11.09 15.00 11.19
N HIS A 180 -10.40 15.91 11.89
CA HIS A 180 -9.54 16.93 11.28
C HIS A 180 -8.41 16.30 10.47
N PHE A 181 -7.81 15.23 10.99
CA PHE A 181 -6.79 14.48 10.24
C PHE A 181 -7.38 13.89 8.93
N ALA A 182 -8.54 13.25 9.02
CA ALA A 182 -9.21 12.64 7.86
C ALA A 182 -9.64 13.71 6.82
N ILE A 183 -10.18 14.84 7.27
CA ILE A 183 -10.56 15.97 6.40
C ILE A 183 -9.32 16.49 5.67
N ARG A 184 -8.21 16.73 6.38
CA ARG A 184 -6.96 17.16 5.76
C ARG A 184 -6.43 16.16 4.74
N SER A 185 -6.49 14.86 5.04
CA SER A 185 -6.10 13.80 4.11
C SER A 185 -6.96 13.87 2.84
N LEU A 186 -8.27 14.03 2.99
CA LEU A 186 -9.21 14.10 1.88
C LEU A 186 -8.99 15.34 1.00
N GLU A 187 -8.80 16.52 1.59
CA GLU A 187 -8.50 17.76 0.88
C GLU A 187 -7.19 17.67 0.10
N ARG A 188 -6.14 17.11 0.72
CA ARG A 188 -4.84 16.87 0.08
C ARG A 188 -4.97 15.89 -1.09
N ALA A 189 -5.71 14.79 -0.93
CA ALA A 189 -5.91 13.80 -1.97
C ALA A 189 -6.72 14.35 -3.14
N LYS A 190 -7.78 15.11 -2.87
CA LYS A 190 -8.57 15.77 -3.90
C LYS A 190 -7.73 16.76 -4.70
N LYS A 191 -7.01 17.64 -4.00
CA LYS A 191 -6.08 18.58 -4.63
C LYS A 191 -5.03 17.87 -5.49
N ALA A 192 -4.44 16.77 -4.98
CA ALA A 192 -3.40 16.04 -5.70
C ALA A 192 -3.91 15.37 -6.99
N ASN A 193 -5.17 14.93 -7.02
CA ASN A 193 -5.83 14.46 -8.24
C ASN A 193 -6.09 15.61 -9.22
N GLU A 194 -6.48 16.80 -8.74
CA GLU A 194 -6.86 17.95 -9.56
C GLU A 194 -5.63 18.71 -10.10
N ASP A 195 -4.57 18.88 -9.30
CA ASP A 195 -3.38 19.67 -9.65
C ASP A 195 -2.31 18.88 -10.41
N GLY A 196 -2.57 17.60 -10.69
CA GLY A 196 -1.66 16.73 -11.41
C GLY A 196 -0.51 16.16 -10.57
N SER A 197 -0.53 16.29 -9.24
CA SER A 197 0.48 15.71 -8.35
C SER A 197 0.61 14.21 -8.51
N PHE A 198 -0.50 13.52 -8.77
CA PHE A 198 -0.51 12.06 -9.01
C PHE A 198 -0.19 11.65 -10.44
N LYS A 199 -0.04 12.59 -11.38
CA LYS A 199 0.20 12.27 -12.79
C LYS A 199 1.44 11.40 -13.02
N GLU A 200 2.46 11.61 -12.21
CA GLU A 200 3.73 10.87 -12.32
C GLU A 200 3.64 9.41 -11.87
N GLU A 201 2.65 9.07 -11.07
CA GLU A 201 2.49 7.72 -10.51
C GLU A 201 1.28 6.97 -11.08
N MET A 202 0.29 7.69 -11.62
CA MET A 202 -0.99 7.13 -12.02
C MET A 202 -0.97 6.60 -13.46
N VAL A 203 -1.53 5.42 -13.65
CA VAL A 203 -1.87 4.87 -14.97
C VAL A 203 -3.38 4.59 -15.00
N SER A 204 -4.04 5.00 -16.10
CA SER A 204 -5.47 4.78 -16.25
C SER A 204 -5.83 3.29 -16.39
N VAL A 205 -7.04 2.96 -15.96
CA VAL A 205 -7.64 1.63 -16.11
C VAL A 205 -8.84 1.74 -17.04
N THR A 206 -8.82 1.01 -18.15
CA THR A 206 -9.96 0.90 -19.05
C THR A 206 -10.84 -0.27 -18.61
N ILE A 207 -12.09 0.01 -18.25
CA ILE A 207 -13.07 -0.99 -17.86
C ILE A 207 -14.16 -1.14 -18.94
N ASN A 208 -14.66 -2.37 -19.10
CA ASN A 208 -15.80 -2.64 -19.96
C ASN A 208 -17.11 -2.40 -19.20
N THR A 209 -18.01 -1.62 -19.79
CA THR A 209 -19.35 -1.37 -19.28
C THR A 209 -20.41 -1.87 -20.26
N ARG A 210 -21.66 -1.89 -19.86
CA ARG A 210 -22.78 -2.29 -20.77
C ARG A 210 -22.93 -1.36 -21.99
N THR A 211 -22.45 -0.13 -21.87
CA THR A 211 -22.57 0.92 -22.92
C THR A 211 -21.26 1.20 -23.65
N GLY A 212 -20.21 0.40 -23.45
CA GLY A 212 -18.90 0.60 -24.06
C GLY A 212 -17.78 0.55 -23.04
N THR A 213 -16.64 1.15 -23.36
CA THR A 213 -15.49 1.25 -22.45
C THR A 213 -15.51 2.57 -21.69
N LYS A 214 -15.05 2.53 -20.44
CA LYS A 214 -14.82 3.72 -19.61
C LYS A 214 -13.38 3.73 -19.10
N GLU A 215 -12.73 4.87 -19.20
CA GLU A 215 -11.40 5.07 -18.65
C GLU A 215 -11.48 5.66 -17.24
N ILE A 216 -10.85 5.01 -16.26
CA ILE A 216 -10.76 5.47 -14.88
C ILE A 216 -9.36 6.07 -14.70
N THR A 217 -9.31 7.37 -14.41
CA THR A 217 -8.09 8.17 -14.38
C THR A 217 -7.79 8.78 -13.02
N ASN A 218 -8.74 8.78 -12.09
CA ASN A 218 -8.63 9.39 -10.78
C ASN A 218 -9.01 8.41 -9.67
N ASP A 219 -8.45 8.60 -8.49
CA ASP A 219 -8.91 7.92 -7.28
C ASP A 219 -10.37 8.25 -7.02
N GLU A 220 -11.17 7.26 -6.67
CA GLU A 220 -12.63 7.40 -6.65
C GLU A 220 -13.14 8.15 -5.41
N GLN A 221 -12.61 7.80 -4.23
CA GLN A 221 -13.15 8.26 -2.95
C GLN A 221 -13.00 9.77 -2.73
N PRO A 222 -11.90 10.47 -3.10
CA PRO A 222 -11.77 11.90 -2.88
C PRO A 222 -12.89 12.74 -3.52
N PHE A 223 -13.52 12.23 -4.58
CA PHE A 223 -14.59 12.92 -5.30
C PHE A 223 -15.99 12.52 -4.85
N SER A 224 -16.14 11.37 -4.19
CA SER A 224 -17.43 10.89 -3.68
C SER A 224 -17.70 11.28 -2.23
N ALA A 225 -16.69 11.67 -1.47
CA ALA A 225 -16.81 12.00 -0.06
C ALA A 225 -17.37 13.41 0.18
N ASP A 226 -18.26 13.52 1.17
CA ASP A 226 -18.86 14.78 1.62
C ASP A 226 -18.29 15.18 2.98
N LEU A 227 -17.42 16.19 2.96
CA LEU A 227 -16.75 16.71 4.17
C LEU A 227 -17.72 17.12 5.28
N SER A 228 -18.89 17.68 4.91
CA SER A 228 -19.88 18.16 5.90
C SER A 228 -20.54 17.03 6.72
N LYS A 229 -20.44 15.80 6.24
CA LYS A 229 -20.98 14.62 6.92
C LYS A 229 -20.01 13.99 7.90
N ILE A 230 -18.70 14.23 7.76
CA ILE A 230 -17.66 13.58 8.57
C ILE A 230 -17.91 13.76 10.08
N PRO A 231 -18.17 14.96 10.62
CA PRO A 231 -18.41 15.13 12.05
C PRO A 231 -19.69 14.45 12.56
N LYS A 232 -20.62 14.10 11.65
CA LYS A 232 -21.91 13.50 11.97
C LYS A 232 -21.93 11.98 11.89
N LEU A 233 -20.82 11.37 11.45
CA LEU A 233 -20.73 9.91 11.34
C LEU A 233 -20.76 9.26 12.72
N LYS A 234 -21.44 8.14 12.81
CA LYS A 234 -21.44 7.31 14.01
C LYS A 234 -20.12 6.54 14.13
N PRO A 235 -19.62 6.29 15.34
CA PRO A 235 -18.52 5.35 15.55
C PRO A 235 -18.81 3.99 14.91
N ALA A 236 -17.78 3.38 14.31
CA ALA A 236 -17.94 2.15 13.53
C ALA A 236 -17.65 0.87 14.34
N PHE A 237 -16.81 0.95 15.36
CA PHE A 237 -16.28 -0.22 16.07
C PHE A 237 -16.67 -0.29 17.54
N SER A 238 -17.17 0.79 18.12
CA SER A 238 -17.67 0.85 19.49
C SER A 238 -18.84 1.83 19.57
N LYS A 239 -19.84 1.57 20.39
CA LYS A 239 -20.99 2.48 20.55
C LYS A 239 -20.63 3.87 21.07
N THR A 240 -19.58 3.95 21.87
CA THR A 240 -19.06 5.17 22.50
C THR A 240 -17.67 5.54 21.97
N GLY A 241 -17.25 4.95 20.84
CA GLY A 241 -15.93 5.16 20.25
C GLY A 241 -15.79 6.46 19.50
N THR A 242 -14.61 6.65 18.94
CA THR A 242 -14.21 7.84 18.17
C THR A 242 -13.84 7.51 16.73
N VAL A 243 -13.57 6.22 16.44
CA VAL A 243 -13.18 5.75 15.11
C VAL A 243 -14.41 5.57 14.22
N THR A 244 -14.40 6.23 13.07
CA THR A 244 -15.52 6.24 12.11
C THR A 244 -15.07 5.75 10.74
N ALA A 245 -16.01 5.58 9.82
CA ALA A 245 -15.70 5.25 8.44
C ALA A 245 -14.83 6.32 7.74
N ALA A 246 -14.88 7.59 8.15
CA ALA A 246 -14.10 8.66 7.53
C ALA A 246 -12.67 8.75 8.07
N ASN A 247 -12.45 8.47 9.35
CA ASN A 247 -11.11 8.47 9.97
C ASN A 247 -10.47 7.07 10.01
N SER A 248 -11.05 6.14 9.24
CA SER A 248 -10.53 4.82 8.87
C SER A 248 -10.26 4.78 7.37
N SER A 249 -9.35 3.92 6.93
CA SER A 249 -9.20 3.63 5.51
C SER A 249 -10.40 2.85 4.96
N SER A 250 -10.80 3.11 3.72
CA SER A 250 -11.84 2.34 3.07
C SER A 250 -11.32 1.03 2.47
N ILE A 251 -12.21 0.05 2.41
CA ILE A 251 -12.04 -1.16 1.59
C ILE A 251 -11.93 -0.74 0.14
N SER A 252 -10.92 -1.26 -0.59
CA SER A 252 -10.57 -0.70 -1.89
C SER A 252 -9.94 -1.73 -2.83
N ASP A 253 -9.92 -1.38 -4.12
CA ASP A 253 -9.28 -2.12 -5.20
C ASP A 253 -8.14 -1.30 -5.79
N GLY A 254 -7.03 -1.95 -6.17
CA GLY A 254 -5.93 -1.26 -6.82
C GLY A 254 -4.67 -2.09 -6.96
N ALA A 255 -3.69 -1.53 -7.67
CA ALA A 255 -2.37 -2.12 -7.84
C ALA A 255 -1.28 -1.06 -7.91
N ALA A 256 -0.06 -1.42 -7.51
CA ALA A 256 1.13 -0.60 -7.67
C ALA A 256 2.36 -1.46 -7.97
N ALA A 257 3.28 -0.94 -8.77
CA ALA A 257 4.47 -1.65 -9.21
C ALA A 257 5.70 -0.74 -9.25
N LEU A 258 6.87 -1.32 -8.97
CA LEU A 258 8.18 -0.68 -8.90
C LEU A 258 9.18 -1.50 -9.72
N VAL A 259 9.93 -0.88 -10.61
CA VAL A 259 11.07 -1.50 -11.30
C VAL A 259 12.33 -1.18 -10.54
N MET A 260 13.07 -2.21 -10.15
CA MET A 260 14.22 -2.13 -9.26
C MET A 260 15.42 -2.85 -9.89
N MET A 261 16.62 -2.27 -9.74
CA MET A 261 17.88 -2.86 -10.18
C MET A 261 19.06 -2.21 -9.44
N ASN A 262 20.25 -2.76 -9.59
CA ASN A 262 21.44 -2.03 -9.11
C ASN A 262 21.79 -0.86 -10.05
N SER A 263 22.51 0.13 -9.53
CA SER A 263 22.85 1.35 -10.29
C SER A 263 23.69 1.09 -11.53
N GLU A 264 24.53 0.07 -11.56
CA GLU A 264 25.33 -0.30 -12.73
C GLU A 264 24.47 -0.91 -13.83
N GLU A 265 23.49 -1.74 -13.45
CA GLU A 265 22.53 -2.29 -14.41
C GLU A 265 21.62 -1.20 -14.97
N ALA A 266 21.22 -0.23 -14.14
CA ALA A 266 20.47 0.93 -14.59
C ALA A 266 21.23 1.72 -15.67
N LYS A 267 22.53 1.96 -15.47
CA LYS A 267 23.40 2.60 -16.48
C LYS A 267 23.47 1.80 -17.78
N LYS A 268 23.65 0.47 -17.71
CA LYS A 268 23.71 -0.39 -18.91
C LYS A 268 22.41 -0.37 -19.70
N LYS A 269 21.27 -0.24 -19.02
CA LYS A 269 19.95 -0.19 -19.66
C LYS A 269 19.49 1.22 -20.03
N ASN A 270 20.30 2.25 -19.75
CA ASN A 270 19.92 3.67 -19.88
C ASN A 270 18.63 4.00 -19.11
N SER A 271 18.39 3.32 -17.99
CA SER A 271 17.24 3.52 -17.11
C SER A 271 17.61 4.51 -16.00
N ILE A 272 16.89 5.63 -15.93
CA ILE A 272 17.24 6.74 -15.05
C ILE A 272 16.80 6.39 -13.61
N PRO A 273 17.73 6.38 -12.62
CA PRO A 273 17.36 6.21 -11.22
C PRO A 273 16.46 7.36 -10.73
N LEU A 274 15.32 7.03 -10.12
CA LEU A 274 14.40 7.98 -9.53
C LEU A 274 14.61 8.11 -8.01
N ALA A 275 14.87 6.98 -7.35
CA ALA A 275 15.22 6.94 -5.95
C ALA A 275 16.15 5.77 -5.66
N ARG A 276 16.99 5.92 -4.63
CA ARG A 276 17.81 4.84 -4.07
C ARG A 276 17.16 4.34 -2.78
N ILE A 277 17.10 3.03 -2.60
CA ILE A 277 16.76 2.45 -1.31
C ILE A 277 18.02 2.47 -0.42
N VAL A 278 17.95 3.22 0.66
CA VAL A 278 19.08 3.37 1.60
C VAL A 278 19.04 2.27 2.65
N ALA A 279 17.86 2.00 3.19
CA ALA A 279 17.62 0.97 4.19
C ALA A 279 16.16 0.55 4.21
N HIS A 280 15.90 -0.62 4.79
CA HIS A 280 14.55 -1.04 5.17
C HIS A 280 14.57 -1.74 6.53
N ALA A 281 13.42 -1.75 7.20
CA ALA A 281 13.28 -2.36 8.52
C ALA A 281 11.88 -2.95 8.71
N THR A 282 11.81 -3.92 9.60
CA THR A 282 10.56 -4.46 10.15
C THR A 282 10.58 -4.23 11.66
N ASN A 283 9.45 -3.87 12.22
CA ASN A 283 9.21 -3.86 13.64
C ASN A 283 8.07 -4.82 13.97
N SER A 284 8.12 -5.45 15.15
CA SER A 284 7.07 -6.32 15.65
C SER A 284 6.94 -6.10 17.15
N HIS A 285 5.72 -6.11 17.64
CA HIS A 285 5.37 -6.04 19.05
C HIS A 285 4.01 -6.71 19.30
N ASP A 286 3.36 -6.45 20.44
CA ASP A 286 2.07 -7.02 20.78
C ASP A 286 1.02 -6.75 19.67
N PRO A 287 0.31 -7.79 19.16
CA PRO A 287 -0.71 -7.66 18.14
C PRO A 287 -1.77 -6.59 18.42
N ALA A 288 -2.15 -6.41 19.69
CA ALA A 288 -3.12 -5.41 20.10
C ALA A 288 -2.68 -3.96 19.82
N TRP A 289 -1.39 -3.72 19.64
CA TRP A 289 -0.81 -2.40 19.40
C TRP A 289 -0.28 -2.20 17.97
N PHE A 290 -0.75 -2.99 16.99
CA PHE A 290 -0.28 -2.88 15.61
C PHE A 290 -0.30 -1.44 15.05
N THR A 291 -1.22 -0.61 15.52
CA THR A 291 -1.38 0.79 15.11
C THR A 291 -0.16 1.66 15.43
N THR A 292 0.61 1.32 16.47
CA THR A 292 1.82 2.05 16.89
C THR A 292 3.12 1.40 16.37
N ALA A 293 3.04 0.23 15.76
CA ALA A 293 4.20 -0.48 15.23
C ALA A 293 5.07 0.33 14.23
N PRO A 294 4.50 1.25 13.41
CA PRO A 294 5.28 2.13 12.54
C PRO A 294 6.33 2.97 13.27
N ILE A 295 6.10 3.36 14.53
CA ILE A 295 7.04 4.15 15.34
C ILE A 295 8.40 3.43 15.42
N GLY A 296 8.38 2.17 15.87
CA GLY A 296 9.61 1.36 15.96
C GLY A 296 10.20 1.00 14.59
N ALA A 297 9.38 0.84 13.54
CA ALA A 297 9.88 0.58 12.20
C ALA A 297 10.61 1.80 11.62
N ILE A 298 10.06 3.01 11.82
CA ILE A 298 10.70 4.26 11.42
C ILE A 298 12.00 4.48 12.16
N GLN A 299 12.04 4.30 13.49
CA GLN A 299 13.29 4.39 14.27
C GLN A 299 14.35 3.43 13.73
N LYS A 300 13.99 2.15 13.58
CA LYS A 300 14.92 1.13 13.06
C LYS A 300 15.46 1.42 11.65
N VAL A 301 14.62 1.96 10.77
CA VAL A 301 15.07 2.27 9.41
C VAL A 301 15.97 3.50 9.38
N LEU A 302 15.72 4.49 10.24
CA LEU A 302 16.57 5.67 10.40
C LEU A 302 17.96 5.27 10.95
N ASP A 303 18.01 4.43 11.98
CA ASP A 303 19.26 3.90 12.53
C ASP A 303 20.08 3.18 11.45
N LYS A 304 19.43 2.30 10.67
CA LYS A 304 20.10 1.59 9.56
C LYS A 304 20.58 2.51 8.45
N ALA A 305 19.84 3.59 8.18
CA ALA A 305 20.22 4.59 7.19
C ALA A 305 21.30 5.57 7.69
N GLY A 306 21.55 5.61 8.99
CA GLY A 306 22.42 6.62 9.62
C GLY A 306 21.81 8.03 9.55
N TRP A 307 20.47 8.14 9.62
CA TRP A 307 19.77 9.41 9.54
C TRP A 307 19.13 9.80 10.86
N ASN A 308 19.10 11.09 11.15
CA ASN A 308 18.24 11.63 12.18
C ASN A 308 16.85 11.89 11.62
N ILE A 309 15.83 11.89 12.47
CA ILE A 309 14.45 12.17 12.07
C ILE A 309 14.31 13.54 11.38
N LYS A 310 15.10 14.53 11.83
CA LYS A 310 15.13 15.91 11.28
C LYS A 310 15.74 15.99 9.87
N ASP A 311 16.44 14.95 9.43
CA ASP A 311 17.01 14.88 8.08
C ASP A 311 15.97 14.48 7.04
N VAL A 312 14.84 13.91 7.47
CA VAL A 312 13.78 13.42 6.59
C VAL A 312 12.84 14.55 6.24
N GLY A 313 12.75 14.86 4.97
CA GLY A 313 11.91 15.95 4.50
C GLY A 313 10.46 15.55 4.21
N LEU A 314 10.19 14.25 3.94
CA LEU A 314 8.82 13.75 3.71
C LEU A 314 8.64 12.36 4.33
N PHE A 315 7.43 12.14 4.86
CA PHE A 315 6.97 10.84 5.34
C PHE A 315 5.69 10.42 4.62
N GLU A 316 5.61 9.16 4.21
CA GLU A 316 4.38 8.48 3.84
C GLU A 316 4.08 7.41 4.89
N ILE A 317 3.14 7.68 5.79
CA ILE A 317 2.71 6.75 6.84
C ILE A 317 1.28 6.33 6.51
N ASN A 318 1.08 5.03 6.20
CA ASN A 318 -0.22 4.55 5.75
C ASN A 318 -1.30 4.81 6.80
N GLU A 319 -2.41 5.40 6.36
CA GLU A 319 -3.55 5.76 7.19
C GLU A 319 -4.56 4.60 7.25
N ALA A 320 -4.15 3.42 7.78
CA ALA A 320 -5.12 2.37 8.03
C ALA A 320 -6.27 2.89 8.92
N PHE A 321 -5.91 3.72 9.86
CA PHE A 321 -6.75 4.60 10.69
C PHE A 321 -5.99 5.90 10.91
N ALA A 322 -6.71 7.01 11.13
CA ALA A 322 -6.09 8.31 11.42
C ALA A 322 -5.13 8.25 12.62
N VAL A 323 -5.46 7.45 13.64
CA VAL A 323 -4.63 7.28 14.84
C VAL A 323 -3.23 6.72 14.56
N VAL A 324 -3.03 6.00 13.45
CA VAL A 324 -1.72 5.40 13.10
C VAL A 324 -0.67 6.48 12.81
N PRO A 325 -0.83 7.36 11.79
CA PRO A 325 0.11 8.46 11.59
C PRO A 325 0.07 9.47 12.73
N MET A 326 -1.06 9.70 13.40
CA MET A 326 -1.15 10.60 14.56
C MET A 326 -0.25 10.13 15.70
N ALA A 327 -0.25 8.83 16.05
CA ALA A 327 0.64 8.28 17.07
C ALA A 327 2.12 8.43 16.66
N ALA A 328 2.45 8.10 15.40
CA ALA A 328 3.81 8.25 14.90
C ALA A 328 4.29 9.70 14.92
N MET A 329 3.45 10.66 14.52
CA MET A 329 3.76 12.09 14.58
C MET A 329 4.00 12.56 16.02
N LYS A 330 3.16 12.12 16.97
CA LYS A 330 3.27 12.47 18.38
C LYS A 330 4.56 11.95 19.00
N ASP A 331 4.83 10.66 18.89
CA ASP A 331 5.97 10.01 19.56
C ASP A 331 7.31 10.37 18.93
N LEU A 332 7.35 10.56 17.61
CA LEU A 332 8.57 10.90 16.88
C LEU A 332 8.75 12.41 16.67
N SER A 333 7.82 13.24 17.15
CA SER A 333 7.83 14.70 16.97
C SER A 333 7.93 15.10 15.48
N ILE A 334 7.18 14.40 14.60
CA ILE A 334 7.15 14.70 13.16
C ILE A 334 6.07 15.75 12.89
N SER A 335 6.43 16.80 12.15
CA SER A 335 5.47 17.83 11.74
C SER A 335 4.40 17.23 10.80
N PRO A 336 3.11 17.52 11.02
CA PRO A 336 2.03 17.09 10.14
C PRO A 336 2.15 17.65 8.70
N GLU A 337 2.95 18.69 8.50
CA GLU A 337 3.12 19.31 7.17
C GLU A 337 3.97 18.48 6.21
N ILE A 338 4.79 17.58 6.73
CA ILE A 338 5.65 16.70 5.93
C ILE A 338 5.16 15.26 5.90
N VAL A 339 3.98 14.97 6.47
CA VAL A 339 3.37 13.63 6.48
C VAL A 339 2.21 13.59 5.50
N ASN A 340 2.21 12.61 4.58
CA ASN A 340 1.14 12.34 3.62
C ASN A 340 0.70 13.62 2.89
N VAL A 341 1.65 14.29 2.27
CA VAL A 341 1.43 15.62 1.65
C VAL A 341 0.42 15.62 0.49
N HIS A 342 0.14 14.44 -0.06
CA HIS A 342 -0.88 14.22 -1.09
C HIS A 342 -2.11 13.49 -0.56
N GLY A 343 -2.31 13.47 0.78
CA GLY A 343 -3.31 12.62 1.41
C GLY A 343 -2.90 11.16 1.48
N GLY A 344 -3.65 10.34 2.19
CA GLY A 344 -3.35 8.93 2.41
C GLY A 344 -4.59 8.05 2.37
N ALA A 345 -4.52 6.90 3.03
CA ALA A 345 -5.52 5.83 2.87
C ALA A 345 -6.91 6.18 3.43
N CYS A 346 -7.06 7.10 4.38
CA CYS A 346 -8.37 7.62 4.80
C CYS A 346 -9.11 8.30 3.63
N ALA A 347 -8.36 8.87 2.69
CA ALA A 347 -8.90 9.54 1.52
C ALA A 347 -8.88 8.70 0.24
N LEU A 348 -7.80 7.93 0.03
CA LEU A 348 -7.57 7.18 -1.21
C LEU A 348 -8.08 5.74 -1.13
N GLY A 349 -8.15 5.19 0.08
CA GLY A 349 -8.43 3.78 0.32
C GLY A 349 -7.19 2.93 0.58
N HIS A 350 -7.44 1.69 1.04
CA HIS A 350 -6.41 0.76 1.49
C HIS A 350 -6.59 -0.63 0.87
N PRO A 351 -6.30 -0.81 -0.43
CA PRO A 351 -6.19 -2.15 -0.99
C PRO A 351 -4.98 -2.82 -0.34
N VAL A 352 -5.26 -3.74 0.61
CA VAL A 352 -4.29 -4.17 1.64
C VAL A 352 -2.95 -4.65 1.07
N GLY A 353 -2.97 -5.53 0.07
CA GLY A 353 -1.75 -6.05 -0.57
C GLY A 353 -0.97 -5.01 -1.38
N THR A 354 -1.66 -3.95 -1.83
CA THR A 354 -1.10 -2.90 -2.71
C THR A 354 -0.43 -1.78 -1.94
N SER A 355 -0.99 -1.40 -0.79
CA SER A 355 -0.70 -0.12 -0.12
C SER A 355 0.77 0.12 0.16
N GLY A 356 1.54 -0.93 0.51
CA GLY A 356 2.97 -0.78 0.75
C GLY A 356 3.76 -0.31 -0.46
N ALA A 357 3.42 -0.77 -1.66
CA ALA A 357 4.03 -0.32 -2.92
C ALA A 357 3.49 1.06 -3.34
N ARG A 358 2.20 1.32 -3.10
CA ARG A 358 1.55 2.60 -3.37
C ARG A 358 2.24 3.74 -2.63
N ILE A 359 2.45 3.61 -1.31
CA ILE A 359 3.09 4.68 -0.52
C ILE A 359 4.55 4.91 -0.94
N ILE A 360 5.27 3.89 -1.42
CA ILE A 360 6.60 4.07 -1.98
C ILE A 360 6.53 4.91 -3.27
N ALA A 361 5.61 4.59 -4.18
CA ALA A 361 5.42 5.33 -5.44
C ALA A 361 5.04 6.79 -5.16
N THR A 362 4.07 7.03 -4.27
CA THR A 362 3.62 8.36 -3.87
C THR A 362 4.75 9.17 -3.21
N LEU A 363 5.53 8.54 -2.32
CA LEU A 363 6.68 9.20 -1.70
C LEU A 363 7.71 9.64 -2.73
N ILE A 364 8.07 8.78 -3.69
CA ILE A 364 9.04 9.13 -4.75
C ILE A 364 8.51 10.30 -5.58
N ALA A 365 7.26 10.26 -6.03
CA ALA A 365 6.63 11.34 -6.79
C ALA A 365 6.65 12.67 -6.01
N ALA A 366 6.28 12.64 -4.72
CA ALA A 366 6.31 13.81 -3.84
C ALA A 366 7.74 14.34 -3.62
N MET A 367 8.73 13.46 -3.41
CA MET A 367 10.14 13.87 -3.27
C MET A 367 10.65 14.61 -4.51
N HIS A 368 10.27 14.16 -5.71
CA HIS A 368 10.61 14.85 -6.94
C HIS A 368 9.88 16.19 -7.09
N LYS A 369 8.57 16.22 -6.83
CA LYS A 369 7.74 17.44 -6.91
C LYS A 369 8.25 18.54 -5.97
N TYR A 370 8.54 18.19 -4.72
CA TYR A 370 8.97 19.14 -3.69
C TYR A 370 10.49 19.28 -3.56
N LYS A 371 11.26 18.58 -4.41
CA LYS A 371 12.74 18.59 -4.41
C LYS A 371 13.34 18.20 -3.05
N VAL A 372 12.74 17.21 -2.41
CA VAL A 372 13.18 16.65 -1.12
C VAL A 372 14.09 15.45 -1.36
N ASP A 373 15.22 15.39 -0.64
CA ASP A 373 16.25 14.38 -0.87
C ASP A 373 16.06 13.10 -0.07
N LYS A 374 15.48 13.19 1.13
CA LYS A 374 15.30 12.04 2.04
C LYS A 374 13.83 11.87 2.40
N GLY A 375 13.31 10.68 2.18
CA GLY A 375 11.95 10.32 2.51
C GLY A 375 11.87 8.96 3.20
N VAL A 376 10.85 8.77 4.03
CA VAL A 376 10.57 7.50 4.70
C VAL A 376 9.12 7.11 4.47
N ALA A 377 8.90 5.89 3.99
CA ALA A 377 7.56 5.28 3.94
C ALA A 377 7.45 4.20 5.02
N SER A 378 6.31 4.13 5.70
CA SER A 378 6.02 3.10 6.72
C SER A 378 4.54 2.77 6.76
N LEU A 379 4.21 1.55 7.15
CA LEU A 379 2.83 1.14 7.38
C LEU A 379 2.74 0.11 8.51
N CYS A 380 1.63 0.20 9.24
CA CYS A 380 1.23 -0.79 10.22
C CYS A 380 0.71 -2.07 9.54
N ILE A 381 0.77 -3.16 10.24
CA ILE A 381 0.39 -4.50 9.74
C ILE A 381 -0.37 -5.21 10.85
N GLY A 382 -1.55 -5.75 10.54
CA GLY A 382 -2.30 -6.59 11.46
C GLY A 382 -1.43 -7.74 12.00
N GLY A 383 -1.57 -8.05 13.29
CA GLY A 383 -0.69 -8.98 14.00
C GLY A 383 0.48 -8.32 14.72
N GLY A 384 0.47 -6.97 14.87
CA GLY A 384 1.46 -6.25 15.69
C GLY A 384 2.75 -5.89 14.97
N GLU A 385 2.73 -5.79 13.65
CA GLU A 385 3.94 -5.51 12.88
C GLU A 385 3.89 -4.17 12.13
N ALA A 386 5.05 -3.76 11.61
CA ALA A 386 5.20 -2.68 10.65
C ALA A 386 6.43 -2.89 9.76
N THR A 387 6.40 -2.31 8.57
CA THR A 387 7.58 -2.16 7.72
C THR A 387 7.88 -0.69 7.48
N ALA A 388 9.15 -0.37 7.25
CA ALA A 388 9.59 0.96 6.85
C ALA A 388 10.72 0.87 5.81
N ILE A 389 10.75 1.84 4.90
CA ILE A 389 11.79 2.00 3.89
C ILE A 389 12.28 3.44 3.85
N ALA A 390 13.59 3.63 3.82
CA ALA A 390 14.25 4.92 3.67
C ALA A 390 14.71 5.09 2.23
N LEU A 391 14.28 6.17 1.61
CA LEU A 391 14.54 6.50 0.21
C LEU A 391 15.37 7.78 0.11
N GLN A 392 16.34 7.78 -0.79
CA GLN A 392 17.07 8.96 -1.20
C GLN A 392 16.74 9.26 -2.66
N ARG A 393 16.30 10.49 -2.95
CA ARG A 393 16.02 10.95 -4.32
C ARG A 393 17.29 10.88 -5.16
N SER A 394 17.17 10.40 -6.39
CA SER A 394 18.24 10.44 -7.39
C SER A 394 18.05 11.69 -8.29
N TYR A 395 19.16 12.23 -8.78
CA TYR A 395 19.20 13.43 -9.60
C TYR A 395 19.47 13.10 -11.07
#